data_8f0ef5b00520787d3f802167b0a943f7
#
_entry.id   8f0ef5b00520787d3f802167b0a943f7
#
_cell.length_a   1.000
_cell.length_b   1.000
_cell.length_c   1.000
_cell.angle_alpha   90.00
_cell.angle_beta   90.00
_cell.angle_gamma   90.00
#
_symmetry.space_group_name_H-M   'P 1'
#
loop_
_entity.id
_entity.type
_entity.pdbx_description
1 polymer ?
#
loop_
_entity_poly.entity_id
_entity_poly.type
_entity_poly.pdbx_seq_one_letter_code
_entity_poly.pdbx_strand_id
1 'polypeptide(L)'
;MLSAGRVSAIEKSAWFQTGWAPYLLADSDLRIRAVNPAYERVSGRPRDSMLGEALFDVFPDNPAEPGADGVARVAASLERVFRRGARHWMGVLRYDSPRFQKPGAFTYKVWTPVNSPIKEDGRTVAVLHHVQDVTRVVPREPEHVAYPELSELWAAAELLCRQFPDLPAEAVLSVLTHSHSVVLENAGMQDFERAETLARLRLETHAGHPAGAA
;
A
#
# COMPACT_ATOMS: atom_id res chain seq x y z
N MET A 1 3.12 -16.77 17.48
CA MET A 1 2.92 -17.32 16.11
C MET A 1 1.47 -17.08 15.71
N LEU A 2 1.22 -16.61 14.50
CA LEU A 2 -0.14 -16.36 14.02
C LEU A 2 -0.94 -17.67 13.97
N SER A 3 -2.07 -17.74 14.68
CA SER A 3 -2.89 -18.95 14.73
C SER A 3 -3.75 -19.12 13.47
N ALA A 4 -4.00 -20.37 13.07
CA ALA A 4 -4.87 -20.68 11.94
C ALA A 4 -6.29 -20.11 12.12
N GLY A 5 -6.81 -20.13 13.36
CA GLY A 5 -8.09 -19.52 13.69
C GLY A 5 -8.13 -18.01 13.46
N ARG A 6 -7.04 -17.31 13.77
CA ARG A 6 -6.93 -15.85 13.51
C ARG A 6 -6.86 -15.55 12.02
N VAL A 7 -6.08 -16.31 11.25
CA VAL A 7 -6.04 -16.19 9.79
C VAL A 7 -7.46 -16.35 9.22
N SER A 8 -8.15 -17.44 9.59
CA SER A 8 -9.52 -17.70 9.12
C SER A 8 -10.50 -16.60 9.50
N ALA A 9 -10.37 -16.03 10.71
CA ALA A 9 -11.22 -14.92 11.15
C ALA A 9 -10.99 -13.64 10.30
N ILE A 10 -9.73 -13.32 9.98
CA ILE A 10 -9.39 -12.20 9.09
C ILE A 10 -9.93 -12.47 7.69
N GLU A 11 -9.63 -13.63 7.11
CA GLU A 11 -10.06 -13.97 5.76
C GLU A 11 -11.59 -13.93 5.58
N LYS A 12 -12.36 -14.36 6.59
CA LYS A 12 -13.83 -14.39 6.53
C LYS A 12 -14.47 -13.03 6.86
N SER A 13 -13.70 -12.06 7.33
CA SER A 13 -14.26 -10.76 7.68
C SER A 13 -14.74 -10.00 6.43
N ALA A 14 -15.87 -9.33 6.54
CA ALA A 14 -16.44 -8.58 5.43
C ALA A 14 -15.47 -7.51 4.90
N TRP A 15 -14.80 -6.79 5.80
CA TRP A 15 -13.84 -5.75 5.41
C TRP A 15 -12.66 -6.29 4.58
N PHE A 16 -12.22 -7.51 4.85
CA PHE A 16 -11.14 -8.15 4.09
C PHE A 16 -11.62 -8.63 2.72
N GLN A 17 -12.80 -9.29 2.68
CA GLN A 17 -13.33 -9.89 1.45
C GLN A 17 -13.93 -8.88 0.48
N THR A 18 -14.69 -7.93 0.97
CA THR A 18 -15.43 -6.98 0.13
C THR A 18 -14.72 -5.63 -0.01
N GLY A 19 -13.63 -5.43 0.75
CA GLY A 19 -12.84 -4.21 0.68
C GLY A 19 -12.26 -4.00 -0.72
N TRP A 20 -12.32 -2.76 -1.19
CA TRP A 20 -11.66 -2.35 -2.43
C TRP A 20 -10.13 -2.22 -2.28
N ALA A 21 -9.66 -2.07 -1.05
CA ALA A 21 -8.25 -1.93 -0.72
C ALA A 21 -7.51 -3.27 -0.80
N PRO A 22 -6.38 -3.36 -1.51
CA PRO A 22 -5.57 -4.57 -1.61
C PRO A 22 -4.87 -4.91 -0.30
N TYR A 23 -5.14 -6.10 0.25
CA TYR A 23 -4.53 -6.60 1.48
C TYR A 23 -3.86 -7.96 1.29
N LEU A 24 -2.64 -8.07 1.83
CA LEU A 24 -1.91 -9.30 2.00
C LEU A 24 -1.54 -9.44 3.49
N LEU A 25 -1.73 -10.62 4.06
CA LEU A 25 -1.33 -10.97 5.42
C LEU A 25 -0.06 -11.83 5.35
N ALA A 26 1.03 -11.35 5.95
CA ALA A 26 2.27 -12.10 6.10
C ALA A 26 2.55 -12.41 7.57
N ASP A 27 3.00 -13.63 7.87
CA ASP A 27 3.43 -14.01 9.21
C ASP A 27 4.87 -13.57 9.52
N SER A 28 5.39 -13.96 10.70
CA SER A 28 6.74 -13.61 11.14
C SER A 28 7.86 -14.19 10.27
N ASP A 29 7.59 -15.25 9.52
CA ASP A 29 8.53 -15.88 8.61
C ASP A 29 8.36 -15.34 7.17
N LEU A 30 7.59 -14.24 7.03
CA LEU A 30 7.23 -13.58 5.79
C LEU A 30 6.54 -14.52 4.78
N ARG A 31 5.82 -15.53 5.29
CA ARG A 31 4.98 -16.37 4.45
C ARG A 31 3.61 -15.74 4.28
N ILE A 32 3.10 -15.78 3.07
CA ILE A 32 1.78 -15.25 2.72
C ILE A 32 0.70 -16.17 3.31
N ARG A 33 -0.12 -15.64 4.21
CA ARG A 33 -1.15 -16.39 4.94
C ARG A 33 -2.55 -16.11 4.42
N ALA A 34 -2.77 -14.91 3.88
CA ALA A 34 -4.02 -14.53 3.25
C ALA A 34 -3.81 -13.41 2.25
N VAL A 35 -4.61 -13.37 1.21
CA VAL A 35 -4.76 -12.24 0.29
C VAL A 35 -6.25 -12.02 0.01
N ASN A 36 -6.65 -10.77 -0.16
CA ASN A 36 -8.03 -10.46 -0.51
C ASN A 36 -8.23 -10.35 -2.04
N PRO A 37 -9.48 -10.37 -2.53
CA PRO A 37 -9.74 -10.26 -3.96
C PRO A 37 -9.19 -8.98 -4.60
N ALA A 38 -9.07 -7.89 -3.85
CA ALA A 38 -8.46 -6.65 -4.35
C ALA A 38 -6.95 -6.82 -4.59
N TYR A 39 -6.26 -7.58 -3.72
CA TYR A 39 -4.84 -7.87 -3.89
C TYR A 39 -4.58 -8.79 -5.10
N GLU A 40 -5.43 -9.79 -5.33
CA GLU A 40 -5.35 -10.63 -6.55
C GLU A 40 -5.46 -9.77 -7.82
N ARG A 41 -6.42 -8.84 -7.85
CA ARG A 41 -6.60 -7.93 -9.00
C ARG A 41 -5.39 -7.04 -9.24
N VAL A 42 -4.85 -6.41 -8.19
CA VAL A 42 -3.76 -5.45 -8.35
C VAL A 42 -2.42 -6.12 -8.64
N SER A 43 -2.18 -7.33 -8.10
CA SER A 43 -0.97 -8.12 -8.34
C SER A 43 -1.03 -8.92 -9.64
N GLY A 44 -2.23 -9.17 -10.17
CA GLY A 44 -2.45 -10.03 -11.33
C GLY A 44 -2.11 -11.50 -11.06
N ARG A 45 -2.13 -11.94 -9.79
CA ARG A 45 -1.81 -13.31 -9.35
C ARG A 45 -2.99 -13.93 -8.61
N PRO A 46 -3.37 -15.18 -8.93
CA PRO A 46 -4.41 -15.87 -8.19
C PRO A 46 -3.95 -16.20 -6.77
N ARG A 47 -4.88 -16.11 -5.82
CA ARG A 47 -4.65 -16.35 -4.38
C ARG A 47 -3.88 -17.66 -4.14
N ASP A 48 -4.30 -18.75 -4.77
CA ASP A 48 -3.73 -20.08 -4.53
C ASP A 48 -2.27 -20.20 -4.98
N SER A 49 -1.79 -19.31 -5.86
CA SER A 49 -0.38 -19.24 -6.25
C SER A 49 0.49 -18.45 -5.29
N MET A 50 -0.11 -17.87 -4.27
CA MET A 50 0.59 -17.01 -3.29
C MET A 50 0.59 -17.62 -1.89
N LEU A 51 -0.48 -18.35 -1.52
CA LEU A 51 -0.64 -18.85 -0.14
C LEU A 51 0.45 -19.85 0.26
N GLY A 52 1.04 -19.61 1.42
CA GLY A 52 2.11 -20.44 1.98
C GLY A 52 3.50 -20.15 1.44
N GLU A 53 3.60 -19.43 0.32
CA GLU A 53 4.87 -19.06 -0.29
C GLU A 53 5.56 -17.92 0.47
N ALA A 54 6.88 -17.82 0.34
CA ALA A 54 7.63 -16.69 0.87
C ALA A 54 7.32 -15.43 0.03
N LEU A 55 7.11 -14.31 0.73
CA LEU A 55 6.68 -13.05 0.10
C LEU A 55 7.59 -12.64 -1.07
N PHE A 56 8.90 -12.75 -0.89
CA PHE A 56 9.87 -12.32 -1.89
C PHE A 56 10.21 -13.35 -2.96
N ASP A 57 9.77 -14.60 -2.78
CA ASP A 57 9.79 -15.59 -3.87
C ASP A 57 8.62 -15.33 -4.84
N VAL A 58 7.49 -14.87 -4.29
CA VAL A 58 6.32 -14.47 -5.10
C VAL A 58 6.54 -13.13 -5.79
N PHE A 59 7.18 -12.20 -5.10
CA PHE A 59 7.46 -10.84 -5.56
C PHE A 59 8.96 -10.53 -5.45
N PRO A 60 9.81 -11.08 -6.33
CA PRO A 60 11.22 -10.72 -6.39
C PRO A 60 11.42 -9.34 -7.03
N ASP A 61 12.60 -8.76 -6.82
CA ASP A 61 13.03 -7.59 -7.60
C ASP A 61 13.17 -7.94 -9.08
N ASN A 62 12.95 -6.94 -9.95
CA ASN A 62 13.15 -7.09 -11.38
C ASN A 62 14.65 -7.20 -11.70
N PRO A 63 15.17 -8.35 -12.15
CA PRO A 63 16.59 -8.52 -12.40
C PRO A 63 17.11 -7.71 -13.59
N ALA A 64 16.21 -7.24 -14.45
CA ALA A 64 16.57 -6.38 -15.58
C ALA A 64 16.67 -4.90 -15.21
N GLU A 65 16.30 -4.54 -13.97
CA GLU A 65 16.32 -3.15 -13.50
C GLU A 65 17.56 -2.93 -12.63
N PRO A 66 18.57 -2.19 -13.10
CA PRO A 66 19.73 -1.84 -12.29
C PRO A 66 19.30 -1.00 -11.06
N GLY A 67 19.69 -1.45 -9.87
CA GLY A 67 19.36 -0.73 -8.64
C GLY A 67 17.97 -1.00 -8.08
N ALA A 68 17.24 -2.01 -8.59
CA ALA A 68 16.03 -2.47 -7.94
C ALA A 68 16.30 -2.87 -6.49
N ASP A 69 15.65 -2.20 -5.53
CA ASP A 69 15.84 -2.38 -4.09
C ASP A 69 14.51 -2.61 -3.35
N GLY A 70 13.45 -2.90 -4.09
CA GLY A 70 12.10 -3.05 -3.55
C GLY A 70 12.02 -4.12 -2.47
N VAL A 71 12.63 -5.29 -2.69
CA VAL A 71 12.71 -6.38 -1.70
C VAL A 71 13.37 -5.89 -0.42
N ALA A 72 14.54 -5.25 -0.51
CA ALA A 72 15.27 -4.76 0.66
C ALA A 72 14.47 -3.71 1.45
N ARG A 73 13.81 -2.78 0.76
CA ARG A 73 13.00 -1.73 1.39
C ARG A 73 11.74 -2.29 2.05
N VAL A 74 11.04 -3.19 1.39
CA VAL A 74 9.84 -3.84 1.97
C VAL A 74 10.24 -4.69 3.16
N ALA A 75 11.31 -5.49 3.08
CA ALA A 75 11.82 -6.30 4.17
C ALA A 75 12.17 -5.44 5.40
N ALA A 76 12.90 -4.35 5.21
CA ALA A 76 13.24 -3.42 6.29
C ALA A 76 11.99 -2.79 6.95
N SER A 77 10.96 -2.51 6.15
CA SER A 77 9.68 -2.00 6.66
C SER A 77 8.96 -3.05 7.51
N LEU A 78 8.86 -4.28 7.03
CA LEU A 78 8.21 -5.39 7.75
C LEU A 78 8.95 -5.67 9.08
N GLU A 79 10.28 -5.77 9.06
CA GLU A 79 11.10 -5.91 10.25
C GLU A 79 10.85 -4.79 11.27
N ARG A 80 10.78 -3.54 10.80
CA ARG A 80 10.45 -2.39 11.64
C ARG A 80 9.09 -2.55 12.33
N VAL A 81 8.06 -3.03 11.58
CA VAL A 81 6.71 -3.26 12.13
C VAL A 81 6.74 -4.36 13.18
N PHE A 82 7.42 -5.49 12.93
CA PHE A 82 7.57 -6.56 13.92
C PHE A 82 8.28 -6.08 15.18
N ARG A 83 9.37 -5.33 15.04
CA ARG A 83 10.17 -4.83 16.16
C ARG A 83 9.45 -3.76 16.98
N ARG A 84 8.77 -2.82 16.33
CA ARG A 84 8.15 -1.66 17.00
C ARG A 84 6.68 -1.87 17.35
N GLY A 85 6.01 -2.82 16.73
CA GLY A 85 4.58 -3.04 16.91
C GLY A 85 3.73 -1.84 16.49
N ALA A 86 4.20 -1.04 15.54
CA ALA A 86 3.54 0.15 15.05
C ALA A 86 3.49 0.13 13.52
N ARG A 87 2.45 0.75 12.98
CA ARG A 87 2.29 0.93 11.51
C ARG A 87 3.49 1.64 10.93
N HIS A 88 3.89 1.23 9.73
CA HIS A 88 4.93 1.89 8.96
C HIS A 88 4.45 2.19 7.54
N TRP A 89 4.59 3.44 7.17
CA TRP A 89 4.36 3.97 5.85
C TRP A 89 5.68 4.00 5.10
N MET A 90 5.72 3.46 3.88
CA MET A 90 6.99 3.34 3.16
C MET A 90 7.27 4.49 2.20
N GLY A 91 6.29 5.34 1.96
CA GLY A 91 6.39 6.31 0.88
C GLY A 91 6.12 5.71 -0.49
N VAL A 92 6.44 6.46 -1.52
CA VAL A 92 6.34 5.99 -2.88
C VAL A 92 7.53 5.07 -3.17
N LEU A 93 7.23 3.90 -3.72
CA LEU A 93 8.20 2.86 -4.02
C LEU A 93 8.00 2.36 -5.46
N ARG A 94 9.01 2.52 -6.32
CA ARG A 94 9.05 1.73 -7.54
C ARG A 94 9.36 0.28 -7.17
N TYR A 95 8.47 -0.62 -7.56
CA TYR A 95 8.65 -2.04 -7.37
C TYR A 95 7.92 -2.79 -8.48
N ASP A 96 8.67 -3.12 -9.52
CA ASP A 96 8.15 -3.78 -10.70
C ASP A 96 7.53 -5.12 -10.33
N SER A 97 6.33 -5.39 -10.84
CA SER A 97 5.58 -6.60 -10.49
C SER A 97 5.87 -7.72 -11.49
N PRO A 98 6.24 -8.93 -11.00
CA PRO A 98 6.42 -10.08 -11.88
C PRO A 98 5.09 -10.50 -12.49
N ARG A 99 5.09 -10.80 -13.80
CA ARG A 99 3.89 -11.24 -14.53
C ARG A 99 3.65 -12.73 -14.32
N PHE A 100 2.55 -13.08 -13.66
CA PHE A 100 2.23 -14.48 -13.34
C PHE A 100 2.18 -15.38 -14.59
N GLN A 101 1.53 -14.91 -15.66
CA GLN A 101 1.36 -15.68 -16.91
C GLN A 101 2.57 -15.66 -17.83
N LYS A 102 3.64 -14.92 -17.50
CA LYS A 102 4.85 -14.81 -18.31
C LYS A 102 6.08 -14.78 -17.41
N PRO A 103 6.57 -15.96 -16.98
CA PRO A 103 7.75 -16.03 -16.10
C PRO A 103 8.95 -15.24 -16.65
N GLY A 104 9.64 -14.53 -15.76
CA GLY A 104 10.76 -13.67 -16.12
C GLY A 104 10.38 -12.29 -16.68
N ALA A 105 9.10 -12.05 -16.98
CA ALA A 105 8.64 -10.73 -17.39
C ALA A 105 8.11 -9.93 -16.19
N PHE A 106 8.39 -8.63 -16.21
CA PHE A 106 7.94 -7.69 -15.18
C PHE A 106 7.10 -6.58 -15.81
N THR A 107 6.26 -5.96 -14.99
CA THR A 107 5.49 -4.77 -15.32
C THR A 107 5.98 -3.65 -14.43
N TYR A 108 6.35 -2.53 -15.04
CA TYR A 108 6.69 -1.31 -14.30
C TYR A 108 5.52 -0.91 -13.39
N LYS A 109 5.80 -0.76 -12.11
CA LYS A 109 4.82 -0.39 -11.09
C LYS A 109 5.42 0.55 -10.05
N VAL A 110 4.57 1.48 -9.61
CA VAL A 110 4.86 2.38 -8.49
C VAL A 110 3.77 2.22 -7.45
N TRP A 111 4.19 2.06 -6.20
CA TRP A 111 3.32 1.71 -5.09
C TRP A 111 3.47 2.68 -3.92
N THR A 112 2.42 2.75 -3.10
CA THR A 112 2.46 3.35 -1.76
C THR A 112 2.14 2.28 -0.71
N PRO A 113 3.15 1.53 -0.23
CA PRO A 113 2.92 0.45 0.72
C PRO A 113 2.71 0.97 2.14
N VAL A 114 1.78 0.32 2.86
CA VAL A 114 1.56 0.52 4.29
C VAL A 114 1.57 -0.84 4.98
N ASN A 115 2.41 -0.97 6.00
CA ASN A 115 2.54 -2.19 6.80
C ASN A 115 1.97 -1.96 8.20
N SER A 116 0.94 -2.73 8.58
CA SER A 116 0.25 -2.61 9.86
C SER A 116 0.40 -3.87 10.70
N PRO A 117 0.72 -3.77 12.01
CA PRO A 117 0.89 -4.93 12.85
C PRO A 117 -0.44 -5.62 13.17
N ILE A 118 -0.49 -6.93 13.07
CA ILE A 118 -1.52 -7.77 13.69
C ILE A 118 -0.97 -8.29 15.00
N LYS A 119 -1.66 -7.99 16.09
CA LYS A 119 -1.20 -8.32 17.44
C LYS A 119 -2.06 -9.40 18.07
N GLU A 120 -1.38 -10.30 18.82
CA GLU A 120 -1.97 -11.24 19.77
C GLU A 120 -1.19 -11.10 21.09
N ASP A 121 -1.87 -10.96 22.21
CA ASP A 121 -1.27 -10.80 23.55
C ASP A 121 -0.18 -9.72 23.61
N GLY A 122 -0.43 -8.59 22.92
CA GLY A 122 0.48 -7.44 22.85
C GLY A 122 1.68 -7.61 21.93
N ARG A 123 1.89 -8.79 21.33
CA ARG A 123 3.02 -9.07 20.42
C ARG A 123 2.55 -9.03 18.97
N THR A 124 3.36 -8.46 18.09
CA THR A 124 3.12 -8.53 16.64
C THR A 124 3.37 -9.95 16.16
N VAL A 125 2.33 -10.62 15.65
CA VAL A 125 2.37 -12.01 15.14
C VAL A 125 2.29 -12.10 13.63
N ALA A 126 1.84 -11.03 12.99
CA ALA A 126 1.77 -10.90 11.55
C ALA A 126 1.74 -9.42 11.15
N VAL A 127 1.89 -9.17 9.86
CA VAL A 127 1.73 -7.84 9.26
C VAL A 127 0.65 -7.90 8.19
N LEU A 128 -0.27 -6.96 8.25
CA LEU A 128 -1.18 -6.65 7.16
C LEU A 128 -0.49 -5.66 6.22
N HIS A 129 -0.10 -6.16 5.06
CA HIS A 129 0.52 -5.38 4.00
C HIS A 129 -0.57 -4.86 3.07
N HIS A 130 -0.70 -3.54 2.98
CA HIS A 130 -1.56 -2.85 2.04
C HIS A 130 -0.72 -2.16 0.98
N VAL A 131 -1.15 -2.22 -0.27
CA VAL A 131 -0.51 -1.52 -1.39
C VAL A 131 -1.54 -0.74 -2.18
N GLN A 132 -1.16 0.43 -2.65
CA GLN A 132 -1.92 1.16 -3.65
C GLN A 132 -1.06 1.35 -4.88
N ASP A 133 -1.60 1.00 -6.05
CA ASP A 133 -0.96 1.24 -7.34
C ASP A 133 -1.13 2.71 -7.73
N VAL A 134 -0.05 3.45 -7.72
CA VAL A 134 -0.01 4.86 -8.11
C VAL A 134 0.73 5.07 -9.43
N THR A 135 0.98 4.01 -10.20
CA THR A 135 1.73 4.04 -11.45
C THR A 135 1.21 5.07 -12.45
N ARG A 136 -0.11 5.30 -12.46
CA ARG A 136 -0.75 6.23 -13.41
C ARG A 136 -0.68 7.69 -12.96
N VAL A 137 -0.49 7.93 -11.68
CA VAL A 137 -0.45 9.28 -11.09
C VAL A 137 0.97 9.79 -10.85
N VAL A 138 1.95 8.87 -10.89
CA VAL A 138 3.36 9.23 -10.80
C VAL A 138 3.92 9.30 -12.21
N PRO A 139 4.47 10.45 -12.66
CA PRO A 139 5.07 10.56 -13.98
C PRO A 139 6.15 9.50 -14.20
N ARG A 140 6.17 8.87 -15.38
CA ARG A 140 7.32 8.05 -15.78
C ARG A 140 8.50 8.96 -16.01
N GLU A 141 9.54 8.82 -15.20
CA GLU A 141 10.72 9.63 -15.36
C GLU A 141 11.64 9.23 -16.50
N PRO A 142 12.34 10.24 -17.06
CA PRO A 142 13.67 10.04 -17.62
C PRO A 142 14.68 9.78 -16.48
N GLU A 143 15.62 8.92 -16.69
CA GLU A 143 16.48 8.15 -15.79
C GLU A 143 17.23 8.83 -14.63
N HIS A 144 17.07 10.08 -14.26
CA HIS A 144 17.96 10.75 -13.27
C HIS A 144 17.37 11.90 -12.44
N VAL A 145 16.08 11.94 -12.12
CA VAL A 145 15.57 12.97 -11.20
C VAL A 145 15.20 12.36 -9.86
N ALA A 146 15.86 12.79 -8.79
CA ALA A 146 15.36 12.60 -7.43
C ALA A 146 13.97 13.25 -7.36
N TYR A 147 12.95 12.51 -6.88
CA TYR A 147 11.57 13.00 -6.78
C TYR A 147 11.34 13.87 -5.52
N PRO A 148 11.65 15.18 -5.52
CA PRO A 148 11.23 16.05 -4.43
C PRO A 148 9.71 15.98 -4.22
N GLU A 149 8.97 15.89 -5.30
CA GLU A 149 7.52 15.84 -5.38
C GLU A 149 6.90 14.61 -4.69
N LEU A 150 7.58 13.48 -4.75
CA LEU A 150 7.12 12.28 -4.04
C LEU A 150 7.37 12.38 -2.53
N SER A 151 8.42 13.07 -2.10
CA SER A 151 8.64 13.36 -0.68
C SER A 151 7.59 14.33 -0.15
N GLU A 152 7.13 15.31 -0.96
CA GLU A 152 6.06 16.23 -0.60
C GLU A 152 4.70 15.54 -0.52
N LEU A 153 4.35 14.73 -1.53
CA LEU A 153 3.13 13.92 -1.50
C LEU A 153 3.08 13.01 -0.27
N TRP A 154 4.23 12.45 0.08
CA TRP A 154 4.36 11.60 1.25
C TRP A 154 4.23 12.36 2.56
N ALA A 155 4.87 13.51 2.68
CA ALA A 155 4.76 14.37 3.85
C ALA A 155 3.30 14.84 4.04
N ALA A 156 2.63 15.19 2.95
CA ALA A 156 1.21 15.55 2.96
C ALA A 156 0.33 14.37 3.37
N ALA A 157 0.60 13.16 2.86
CA ALA A 157 -0.13 11.95 3.27
C ALA A 157 0.01 11.67 4.77
N GLU A 158 1.23 11.77 5.30
CA GLU A 158 1.49 11.56 6.73
C GLU A 158 0.80 12.62 7.60
N LEU A 159 0.81 13.86 7.17
CA LEU A 159 0.13 14.97 7.85
C LEU A 159 -1.38 14.76 7.86
N LEU A 160 -1.99 14.45 6.73
CA LEU A 160 -3.43 14.21 6.61
C LEU A 160 -3.87 13.00 7.43
N CYS A 161 -3.09 11.93 7.47
CA CYS A 161 -3.42 10.77 8.32
C CYS A 161 -3.35 11.07 9.82
N ARG A 162 -2.51 12.01 10.24
CA ARG A 162 -2.52 12.51 11.63
C ARG A 162 -3.73 13.38 11.93
N GLN A 163 -4.20 14.15 10.96
CA GLN A 163 -5.36 15.03 11.10
C GLN A 163 -6.68 14.24 11.08
N PHE A 164 -6.73 13.12 10.37
CA PHE A 164 -7.89 12.26 10.21
C PHE A 164 -7.63 10.83 10.73
N PRO A 165 -7.38 10.67 12.05
CA PRO A 165 -6.97 9.39 12.62
C PRO A 165 -8.04 8.29 12.53
N ASP A 166 -9.31 8.67 12.42
CA ASP A 166 -10.45 7.77 12.32
C ASP A 166 -10.69 7.25 10.89
N LEU A 167 -10.04 7.88 9.89
CA LEU A 167 -10.13 7.42 8.51
C LEU A 167 -9.05 6.38 8.21
N PRO A 168 -9.39 5.34 7.45
CA PRO A 168 -8.38 4.41 6.94
C PRO A 168 -7.33 5.18 6.14
N ALA A 169 -6.08 4.83 6.36
CA ALA A 169 -4.95 5.48 5.70
C ALA A 169 -5.04 5.38 4.17
N GLU A 170 -5.59 4.29 3.66
CA GLU A 170 -5.86 4.07 2.23
C GLU A 170 -6.87 5.08 1.67
N ALA A 171 -7.88 5.44 2.45
CA ALA A 171 -8.85 6.45 2.05
C ALA A 171 -8.18 7.83 1.95
N VAL A 172 -7.35 8.18 2.92
CA VAL A 172 -6.57 9.42 2.91
C VAL A 172 -5.65 9.50 1.70
N LEU A 173 -4.89 8.43 1.44
CA LEU A 173 -3.99 8.36 0.27
C LEU A 173 -4.76 8.42 -1.04
N SER A 174 -5.88 7.71 -1.16
CA SER A 174 -6.70 7.73 -2.37
C SER A 174 -7.23 9.13 -2.66
N VAL A 175 -7.71 9.83 -1.64
CA VAL A 175 -8.20 11.20 -1.78
C VAL A 175 -7.07 12.16 -2.14
N LEU A 176 -5.89 12.01 -1.52
CA LEU A 176 -4.74 12.86 -1.82
C LEU A 176 -4.22 12.65 -3.25
N THR A 177 -4.03 11.40 -3.68
CA THR A 177 -3.54 11.10 -5.02
C THR A 177 -4.53 11.51 -6.10
N HIS A 178 -5.84 11.33 -5.86
CA HIS A 178 -6.86 11.83 -6.77
C HIS A 178 -6.90 13.36 -6.83
N SER A 179 -6.75 14.04 -5.69
CA SER A 179 -6.69 15.50 -5.63
C SER A 179 -5.47 16.03 -6.37
N HIS A 180 -4.32 15.37 -6.25
CA HIS A 180 -3.12 15.71 -6.99
C HIS A 180 -3.33 15.55 -8.51
N SER A 181 -3.94 14.45 -8.97
CA SER A 181 -4.25 14.26 -10.38
C SER A 181 -5.17 15.35 -10.93
N VAL A 182 -6.21 15.73 -10.17
CA VAL A 182 -7.14 16.80 -10.56
C VAL A 182 -6.43 18.15 -10.68
N VAL A 183 -5.51 18.46 -9.77
CA VAL A 183 -4.74 19.71 -9.82
C VAL A 183 -3.80 19.72 -11.01
N LEU A 184 -3.08 18.61 -11.27
CA LEU A 184 -2.20 18.47 -12.44
C LEU A 184 -2.94 18.66 -13.76
N GLU A 185 -4.11 18.04 -13.91
CA GLU A 185 -4.92 18.14 -15.14
C GLU A 185 -5.45 19.55 -15.41
N ASN A 186 -5.76 20.31 -14.36
CA ASN A 186 -6.39 21.63 -14.48
C ASN A 186 -5.42 22.80 -14.43
N ALA A 187 -4.29 22.68 -13.72
CA ALA A 187 -3.36 23.80 -13.51
C ALA A 187 -2.08 23.73 -14.35
N GLY A 188 -1.79 22.57 -14.97
CA GLY A 188 -0.57 22.38 -15.77
C GLY A 188 0.74 22.55 -14.98
N MET A 189 0.66 22.64 -13.67
CA MET A 189 1.77 22.78 -12.73
C MET A 189 1.55 21.88 -11.52
N GLN A 190 2.64 21.37 -10.99
CA GLN A 190 2.66 20.64 -9.74
C GLN A 190 2.46 21.62 -8.58
N ASP A 191 1.22 21.71 -8.13
CA ASP A 191 0.85 22.55 -6.99
C ASP A 191 0.39 21.62 -5.85
N PHE A 192 1.36 21.12 -5.11
CA PHE A 192 1.13 20.23 -3.97
C PHE A 192 0.30 20.88 -2.86
N GLU A 193 0.47 22.15 -2.62
CA GLU A 193 -0.28 22.89 -1.61
C GLU A 193 -1.78 22.91 -1.95
N ARG A 194 -2.10 23.11 -3.22
CA ARG A 194 -3.49 23.02 -3.70
C ARG A 194 -4.03 21.60 -3.65
N ALA A 195 -3.22 20.62 -4.01
CA ALA A 195 -3.61 19.22 -3.94
C ALA A 195 -3.88 18.77 -2.51
N GLU A 196 -3.03 19.14 -1.56
CA GLU A 196 -3.22 18.89 -0.13
C GLU A 196 -4.47 19.59 0.40
N THR A 197 -4.67 20.86 0.06
CA THR A 197 -5.84 21.65 0.45
C THR A 197 -7.14 21.01 -0.08
N LEU A 198 -7.16 20.59 -1.36
CA LEU A 198 -8.31 19.91 -1.96
C LEU A 198 -8.57 18.56 -1.30
N ALA A 199 -7.52 17.79 -0.99
CA ALA A 199 -7.64 16.54 -0.29
C ALA A 199 -8.22 16.74 1.12
N ARG A 200 -7.74 17.72 1.85
CA ARG A 200 -8.23 18.07 3.19
C ARG A 200 -9.72 18.41 3.18
N LEU A 201 -10.18 19.26 2.28
CA LEU A 201 -11.59 19.63 2.14
C LEU A 201 -12.48 18.40 1.85
N ARG A 202 -12.01 17.49 1.01
CA ARG A 202 -12.71 16.24 0.69
C ARG A 202 -12.78 15.31 1.89
N LEU A 203 -11.71 15.18 2.66
CA LEU A 203 -11.67 14.36 3.86
C LEU A 203 -12.57 14.94 4.97
N GLU A 204 -12.59 16.25 5.18
CA GLU A 204 -13.50 16.93 6.10
C GLU A 204 -14.97 16.68 5.75
N THR A 205 -15.31 16.71 4.48
CA THR A 205 -16.65 16.41 4.00
C THR A 205 -17.04 14.96 4.28
N HIS A 206 -16.12 14.02 4.15
CA HIS A 206 -16.36 12.60 4.46
C HIS A 206 -16.43 12.34 5.97
N ALA A 207 -15.58 12.98 6.76
CA ALA A 207 -15.58 12.85 8.22
C ALA A 207 -16.82 13.50 8.88
N GLY A 208 -17.39 14.54 8.26
CA GLY A 208 -18.60 15.23 8.72
C GLY A 208 -19.92 14.53 8.37
N HIS A 209 -19.90 13.44 7.59
CA HIS A 209 -21.08 12.61 7.32
C HIS A 209 -20.97 11.29 8.09
N PRO A 210 -21.64 11.14 9.25
CA PRO A 210 -21.73 9.83 9.88
C PRO A 210 -22.45 8.89 8.91
N ALA A 211 -21.78 7.79 8.53
CA ALA A 211 -22.40 6.69 7.82
C ALA A 211 -23.50 6.10 8.70
N GLY A 212 -24.75 6.47 8.43
CA GLY A 212 -25.88 5.88 9.15
C GLY A 212 -27.10 6.77 9.25
N ALA A 213 -27.78 6.99 8.14
CA ALA A 213 -29.21 7.25 8.15
C ALA A 213 -29.80 6.76 6.81
N ALA A 214 -30.04 5.46 6.73
CA ALA A 214 -31.12 4.83 5.94
C ALA A 214 -31.17 3.34 6.30
#